data_0b33a902ac59a10e8f069e0b03d675ad
#
_entry.id   0b33a902ac59a10e8f069e0b03d675ad
#
_cell.length_a   1.000
_cell.length_b   1.000
_cell.length_c   1.000
_cell.angle_alpha   90.00
_cell.angle_beta   90.00
_cell.angle_gamma   90.00
#
_symmetry.space_group_name_H-M   'P 1'
#
loop_
_entity.id
_entity.type
_entity.pdbx_description
1 polymer ?
#
loop_
_entity_poly.entity_id
_entity_poly.type
_entity_poly.pdbx_seq_one_letter_code
_entity_poly.pdbx_strand_id
1 'polypeptide(L)'
;MQPKKIALISDAWVPQVNGVVTTFQSVIPILEKKGFEIKILHPQMFNNFSYPKYKEIKISYNTKKVTEKFFKEFNPDIVHIMTEGPVGFAGRKYCLKNKLQYTSSFHTRFPDYIKQRAFIPKRFTYSILRKLHSDSERVLVPSVSMLNELKKYNFKNLVVWNRGVDTELFNPNKRDTNSKDRQLTYVGRVAIEKNIEEFLKLKGNYNK
;
A
#
# COMPACT_ATOMS: atom_id res chain seq x y z
N MET A 1 13.79 -13.16 -25.53
CA MET A 1 13.89 -11.83 -24.92
C MET A 1 14.13 -12.01 -23.42
N GLN A 2 15.05 -11.25 -22.83
CA GLN A 2 15.20 -11.26 -21.37
C GLN A 2 13.93 -10.70 -20.71
N PRO A 3 13.50 -11.26 -19.56
CA PRO A 3 12.33 -10.76 -18.86
C PRO A 3 12.54 -9.30 -18.42
N LYS A 4 11.52 -8.45 -18.59
CA LYS A 4 11.57 -7.10 -18.02
C LYS A 4 11.55 -7.18 -16.50
N LYS A 5 12.42 -6.40 -15.87
CA LYS A 5 12.63 -6.38 -14.43
C LYS A 5 11.82 -5.27 -13.75
N ILE A 6 11.01 -5.64 -12.75
CA ILE A 6 10.21 -4.69 -11.98
C ILE A 6 10.75 -4.63 -10.54
N ALA A 7 11.20 -3.45 -10.12
CA ALA A 7 11.47 -3.19 -8.70
C ALA A 7 10.22 -2.64 -8.02
N LEU A 8 9.72 -3.35 -7.02
CA LEU A 8 8.68 -2.89 -6.11
C LEU A 8 9.31 -2.37 -4.82
N ILE A 9 8.92 -1.19 -4.37
CA ILE A 9 9.50 -0.54 -3.19
C ILE A 9 8.42 -0.32 -2.15
N SER A 10 8.58 -0.91 -0.96
CA SER A 10 7.56 -0.89 0.07
C SER A 10 8.13 -0.72 1.48
N ASP A 11 7.43 0.04 2.30
CA ASP A 11 7.64 0.13 3.75
C ASP A 11 6.83 -0.93 4.53
N ALA A 12 6.05 -1.74 3.81
CA ALA A 12 5.25 -2.82 4.37
C ALA A 12 5.37 -4.07 3.50
N TRP A 13 5.79 -5.18 4.12
CA TRP A 13 5.85 -6.48 3.46
C TRP A 13 5.60 -7.60 4.47
N VAL A 14 5.45 -8.84 4.00
CA VAL A 14 5.29 -10.00 4.89
C VAL A 14 6.37 -10.00 6.00
N PRO A 15 6.06 -10.40 7.24
CA PRO A 15 4.81 -11.00 7.71
C PRO A 15 3.68 -10.02 8.05
N GLN A 16 3.84 -8.73 7.77
CA GLN A 16 2.81 -7.73 8.03
C GLN A 16 1.58 -7.96 7.14
N VAL A 17 0.39 -8.08 7.75
CA VAL A 17 -0.88 -8.26 7.04
C VAL A 17 -1.59 -6.91 6.92
N ASN A 18 -1.68 -6.40 5.71
CA ASN A 18 -2.46 -5.19 5.38
C ASN A 18 -2.85 -5.17 3.90
N GLY A 19 -3.76 -4.26 3.54
CA GLY A 19 -4.31 -4.20 2.18
C GLY A 19 -3.27 -3.92 1.07
N VAL A 20 -2.13 -3.30 1.36
CA VAL A 20 -1.05 -3.11 0.38
C VAL A 20 -0.36 -4.44 0.11
N VAL A 21 0.09 -5.12 1.16
CA VAL A 21 0.77 -6.42 1.08
C VAL A 21 -0.12 -7.44 0.36
N THR A 22 -1.39 -7.58 0.79
CA THR A 22 -2.34 -8.51 0.17
C THR A 22 -2.55 -8.20 -1.32
N THR A 23 -2.70 -6.93 -1.69
CA THR A 23 -2.86 -6.54 -3.09
C THR A 23 -1.67 -6.98 -3.93
N PHE A 24 -0.45 -6.70 -3.49
CA PHE A 24 0.74 -7.04 -4.28
C PHE A 24 1.07 -8.53 -4.26
N GLN A 25 0.77 -9.24 -3.17
CA GLN A 25 0.84 -10.71 -3.16
C GLN A 25 -0.06 -11.36 -4.22
N SER A 26 -1.19 -10.74 -4.53
CA SER A 26 -2.08 -11.22 -5.61
C SER A 26 -1.60 -10.78 -7.01
N VAL A 27 -1.01 -9.61 -7.14
CA VAL A 27 -0.57 -9.03 -8.42
C VAL A 27 0.74 -9.66 -8.91
N ILE A 28 1.71 -9.89 -8.01
CA ILE A 28 3.04 -10.40 -8.35
C ILE A 28 2.98 -11.70 -9.14
N PRO A 29 2.29 -12.76 -8.70
CA PRO A 29 2.22 -14.01 -9.46
C PRO A 29 1.65 -13.85 -10.87
N ILE A 30 0.72 -12.89 -11.05
CA ILE A 30 0.13 -12.60 -12.36
C ILE A 30 1.16 -11.94 -13.28
N LEU A 31 1.98 -11.04 -12.76
CA LEU A 31 3.05 -10.39 -13.53
C LEU A 31 4.16 -11.39 -13.87
N GLU A 32 4.55 -12.25 -12.94
CA GLU A 32 5.54 -13.30 -13.16
C GLU A 32 5.08 -14.30 -14.25
N LYS A 33 3.81 -14.69 -14.23
CA LYS A 33 3.20 -15.50 -15.33
C LYS A 33 3.23 -14.78 -16.68
N LYS A 34 3.27 -13.45 -16.68
CA LYS A 34 3.42 -12.64 -17.90
C LYS A 34 4.88 -12.42 -18.31
N GLY A 35 5.82 -13.06 -17.63
CA GLY A 35 7.24 -13.01 -17.97
C GLY A 35 8.01 -11.82 -17.39
N PHE A 36 7.53 -11.20 -16.32
CA PHE A 36 8.27 -10.18 -15.59
C PHE A 36 9.09 -10.82 -14.46
N GLU A 37 10.33 -10.36 -14.29
CA GLU A 37 11.14 -10.66 -13.10
C GLU A 37 10.89 -9.58 -12.05
N ILE A 38 10.46 -9.97 -10.83
CA ILE A 38 10.07 -9.02 -9.78
C ILE A 38 10.97 -9.16 -8.57
N LYS A 39 11.51 -8.04 -8.09
CA LYS A 39 12.15 -7.95 -6.77
C LYS A 39 11.58 -6.84 -5.94
N ILE A 40 11.52 -7.07 -4.63
CA ILE A 40 10.91 -6.16 -3.68
C ILE A 40 11.97 -5.63 -2.74
N LEU A 41 12.07 -4.32 -2.65
CA LEU A 41 12.85 -3.63 -1.63
C LEU A 41 11.93 -3.36 -0.43
N HIS A 42 12.18 -4.02 0.70
CA HIS A 42 11.27 -4.04 1.84
C HIS A 42 11.97 -3.91 3.20
N PRO A 43 11.26 -3.63 4.31
CA PRO A 43 11.87 -3.26 5.60
C PRO A 43 12.84 -4.27 6.18
N GLN A 44 12.65 -5.59 5.95
CA GLN A 44 13.55 -6.60 6.51
C GLN A 44 14.97 -6.57 5.90
N MET A 45 15.17 -5.87 4.78
CA MET A 45 16.48 -5.67 4.17
C MET A 45 17.30 -4.57 4.86
N PHE A 46 16.69 -3.82 5.77
CA PHE A 46 17.28 -2.65 6.43
C PHE A 46 17.37 -2.83 7.94
N ASN A 47 18.22 -2.02 8.56
CA ASN A 47 18.06 -1.76 9.97
C ASN A 47 16.74 -1.07 10.23
N ASN A 48 15.97 -1.57 11.17
CA ASN A 48 14.64 -1.05 11.47
C ASN A 48 14.34 -1.15 12.97
N PHE A 49 13.37 -0.36 13.42
CA PHE A 49 12.79 -0.48 14.75
C PHE A 49 11.26 -0.57 14.64
N SER A 50 10.64 -1.20 15.63
CA SER A 50 9.18 -1.32 15.68
C SER A 50 8.56 -0.02 16.14
N TYR A 51 7.46 0.38 15.48
CA TYR A 51 6.67 1.52 15.97
C TYR A 51 6.00 1.15 17.31
N PRO A 52 6.12 2.00 18.37
CA PRO A 52 5.74 1.61 19.73
C PRO A 52 4.31 1.10 19.92
N LYS A 53 3.33 1.70 19.22
CA LYS A 53 1.90 1.33 19.30
C LYS A 53 1.51 0.17 18.39
N TYR A 54 2.30 -0.09 17.34
CA TYR A 54 2.04 -1.13 16.33
C TYR A 54 3.35 -1.83 16.00
N LYS A 55 3.71 -2.81 16.81
CA LYS A 55 5.00 -3.52 16.74
C LYS A 55 5.26 -4.21 15.39
N GLU A 56 4.19 -4.50 14.65
CA GLU A 56 4.24 -5.03 13.29
C GLU A 56 4.71 -4.00 12.26
N ILE A 57 4.59 -2.70 12.55
CA ILE A 57 5.07 -1.63 11.67
C ILE A 57 6.56 -1.41 11.94
N LYS A 58 7.39 -1.69 10.93
CA LYS A 58 8.83 -1.51 10.99
C LYS A 58 9.22 -0.21 10.29
N ILE A 59 9.95 0.64 11.00
CA ILE A 59 10.49 1.89 10.47
C ILE A 59 11.96 1.68 10.14
N SER A 60 12.29 1.72 8.85
CA SER A 60 13.64 1.53 8.36
C SER A 60 14.47 2.80 8.46
N TYR A 61 15.76 2.65 8.78
CA TYR A 61 16.71 3.75 8.81
C TYR A 61 18.02 3.37 8.11
N ASN A 62 18.90 4.35 7.86
CA ASN A 62 20.14 4.17 7.09
C ASN A 62 19.92 3.51 5.72
N THR A 63 18.83 3.90 5.05
CA THR A 63 18.30 3.23 3.86
C THR A 63 19.18 3.36 2.62
N LYS A 64 20.09 4.34 2.56
CA LYS A 64 20.85 4.69 1.35
C LYS A 64 21.67 3.53 0.77
N LYS A 65 22.54 2.92 1.59
CA LYS A 65 23.47 1.87 1.11
C LYS A 65 22.74 0.63 0.56
N VAL A 66 21.71 0.18 1.28
CA VAL A 66 20.94 -1.02 0.87
C VAL A 66 20.16 -0.72 -0.40
N THR A 67 19.55 0.47 -0.51
CA THR A 67 18.83 0.89 -1.72
C THR A 67 19.79 0.95 -2.93
N GLU A 68 20.96 1.60 -2.78
CA GLU A 68 21.96 1.66 -3.87
C GLU A 68 22.44 0.27 -4.30
N LYS A 69 22.69 -0.65 -3.34
CA LYS A 69 23.06 -2.03 -3.61
C LYS A 69 21.96 -2.76 -4.38
N PHE A 70 20.71 -2.69 -3.89
CA PHE A 70 19.56 -3.33 -4.53
C PHE A 70 19.40 -2.92 -6.00
N PHE A 71 19.42 -1.62 -6.28
CA PHE A 71 19.27 -1.12 -7.65
C PHE A 71 20.43 -1.50 -8.56
N LYS A 72 21.68 -1.47 -8.05
CA LYS A 72 22.86 -1.88 -8.84
C LYS A 72 22.84 -3.36 -9.20
N GLU A 73 22.45 -4.23 -8.27
CA GLU A 73 22.43 -5.68 -8.47
C GLU A 73 21.25 -6.11 -9.33
N PHE A 74 20.07 -5.51 -9.12
CA PHE A 74 18.87 -5.91 -9.85
C PHE A 74 18.74 -5.23 -11.21
N ASN A 75 19.18 -3.97 -11.33
CA ASN A 75 19.08 -3.15 -12.53
C ASN A 75 17.66 -3.19 -13.15
N PRO A 76 16.63 -2.66 -12.50
CA PRO A 76 15.25 -2.75 -12.95
C PRO A 76 14.96 -1.87 -14.16
N ASP A 77 14.09 -2.38 -15.06
CA ASP A 77 13.52 -1.61 -16.18
C ASP A 77 12.34 -0.72 -15.73
N ILE A 78 11.62 -1.16 -14.70
CA ILE A 78 10.43 -0.51 -14.16
C ILE A 78 10.58 -0.40 -12.66
N VAL A 79 10.25 0.78 -12.13
CA VAL A 79 10.23 1.04 -10.68
C VAL A 79 8.84 1.45 -10.23
N HIS A 80 8.32 0.79 -9.20
CA HIS A 80 7.05 1.15 -8.59
C HIS A 80 7.18 1.33 -7.07
N ILE A 81 6.87 2.53 -6.57
CA ILE A 81 6.87 2.86 -5.15
C ILE A 81 5.47 2.63 -4.58
N MET A 82 5.35 1.61 -3.73
CA MET A 82 4.08 1.14 -3.19
C MET A 82 3.61 1.94 -1.97
N THR A 83 4.55 2.53 -1.22
CA THR A 83 4.27 3.17 0.08
C THR A 83 5.11 4.41 0.31
N GLU A 84 4.64 5.29 1.19
CA GLU A 84 5.18 6.63 1.40
C GLU A 84 6.05 6.76 2.66
N GLY A 85 6.70 5.68 3.08
CA GLY A 85 7.61 5.68 4.24
C GLY A 85 9.09 5.82 3.86
N PRO A 86 10.01 5.59 4.82
CA PRO A 86 11.45 5.77 4.63
C PRO A 86 12.04 4.99 3.45
N VAL A 87 11.56 3.76 3.19
CA VAL A 87 12.01 2.92 2.06
C VAL A 87 11.51 3.51 0.74
N GLY A 88 10.23 3.93 0.69
CA GLY A 88 9.66 4.62 -0.47
C GLY A 88 10.43 5.91 -0.82
N PHE A 89 10.72 6.75 0.18
CA PHE A 89 11.52 7.97 -0.01
C PHE A 89 12.97 7.68 -0.44
N ALA A 90 13.59 6.59 0.05
CA ALA A 90 14.91 6.16 -0.39
C ALA A 90 14.90 5.75 -1.86
N GLY A 91 13.90 4.97 -2.28
CA GLY A 91 13.70 4.60 -3.68
C GLY A 91 13.51 5.83 -4.58
N ARG A 92 12.62 6.76 -4.20
CA ARG A 92 12.44 8.02 -4.91
C ARG A 92 13.77 8.79 -5.06
N LYS A 93 14.52 8.94 -3.95
CA LYS A 93 15.80 9.64 -3.97
C LYS A 93 16.81 8.99 -4.93
N TYR A 94 16.84 7.66 -4.95
CA TYR A 94 17.68 6.91 -5.89
C TYR A 94 17.25 7.16 -7.34
N CYS A 95 15.96 7.05 -7.65
CA CYS A 95 15.43 7.28 -8.99
C CYS A 95 15.77 8.67 -9.50
N LEU A 96 15.53 9.71 -8.71
CA LEU A 96 15.83 11.09 -9.09
C LEU A 96 17.34 11.32 -9.35
N LYS A 97 18.19 10.79 -8.46
CA LYS A 97 19.67 10.90 -8.62
C LYS A 97 20.15 10.27 -9.90
N ASN A 98 19.54 9.15 -10.32
CA ASN A 98 19.97 8.35 -11.48
C ASN A 98 19.08 8.58 -12.71
N LYS A 99 18.19 9.58 -12.69
CA LYS A 99 17.26 9.93 -13.78
C LYS A 99 16.37 8.74 -14.22
N LEU A 100 16.02 7.87 -13.27
CA LEU A 100 15.10 6.76 -13.48
C LEU A 100 13.67 7.23 -13.29
N GLN A 101 12.82 6.88 -14.24
CA GLN A 101 11.39 7.09 -14.11
C GLN A 101 10.79 6.09 -13.11
N TYR A 102 9.75 6.49 -12.41
CA TYR A 102 9.02 5.60 -11.50
C TYR A 102 7.53 5.90 -11.47
N THR A 103 6.76 4.91 -11.13
CA THR A 103 5.34 5.04 -10.79
C THR A 103 5.15 4.88 -9.29
N SER A 104 4.04 5.34 -8.76
CA SER A 104 3.74 5.18 -7.33
C SER A 104 2.28 4.89 -7.07
N SER A 105 1.96 4.43 -5.87
CA SER A 105 0.60 4.17 -5.43
C SER A 105 0.26 4.93 -4.16
N PHE A 106 -0.96 5.42 -4.08
CA PHE A 106 -1.54 6.00 -2.88
C PHE A 106 -2.61 5.05 -2.33
N HIS A 107 -2.29 4.36 -1.25
CA HIS A 107 -3.16 3.28 -0.74
C HIS A 107 -3.98 3.65 0.49
N THR A 108 -3.51 4.60 1.30
CA THR A 108 -4.04 4.82 2.64
C THR A 108 -4.26 6.30 2.91
N ARG A 109 -5.38 6.63 3.54
CA ARG A 109 -5.67 7.99 4.03
C ARG A 109 -4.84 8.33 5.27
N PHE A 110 -3.52 8.19 5.18
CA PHE A 110 -2.59 8.54 6.27
C PHE A 110 -2.88 9.90 6.93
N PRO A 111 -3.18 10.97 6.17
CA PRO A 111 -3.48 12.26 6.76
C PRO A 111 -4.68 12.26 7.72
N ASP A 112 -5.68 11.43 7.46
CA ASP A 112 -6.83 11.29 8.36
C ASP A 112 -6.45 10.64 9.68
N TYR A 113 -5.65 9.58 9.62
CA TYR A 113 -5.14 8.88 10.81
C TYR A 113 -4.18 9.73 11.64
N ILE A 114 -3.27 10.46 10.98
CA ILE A 114 -2.33 11.34 11.66
C ILE A 114 -3.05 12.50 12.34
N LYS A 115 -4.03 13.13 11.67
CA LYS A 115 -4.83 14.20 12.26
C LYS A 115 -5.54 13.74 13.55
N GLN A 116 -6.14 12.56 13.55
CA GLN A 116 -6.83 12.02 14.72
C GLN A 116 -5.89 11.72 15.90
N ARG A 117 -4.63 11.40 15.63
CA ARG A 117 -3.68 10.90 16.63
C ARG A 117 -2.64 11.93 17.10
N ALA A 118 -2.26 12.89 16.26
CA ALA A 118 -1.14 13.79 16.52
C ALA A 118 -1.48 15.28 16.32
N PHE A 119 -2.75 15.62 16.09
CA PHE A 119 -3.22 17.01 15.86
C PHE A 119 -2.48 17.74 14.72
N ILE A 120 -1.77 17.01 13.84
CA ILE A 120 -1.07 17.59 12.70
C ILE A 120 -2.08 17.95 11.61
N PRO A 121 -2.04 19.19 11.08
CA PRO A 121 -2.95 19.59 10.02
C PRO A 121 -2.82 18.71 8.76
N LYS A 122 -3.93 18.27 8.20
CA LYS A 122 -3.95 17.42 6.98
C LYS A 122 -3.13 18.02 5.84
N ARG A 123 -3.18 19.35 5.65
CA ARG A 123 -2.42 20.04 4.61
C ARG A 123 -0.92 19.77 4.68
N PHE A 124 -0.35 19.75 5.89
CA PHE A 124 1.06 19.48 6.10
C PHE A 124 1.40 18.03 5.72
N THR A 125 0.61 17.06 6.18
CA THR A 125 0.81 15.65 5.86
C THR A 125 0.68 15.41 4.35
N TYR A 126 -0.36 15.97 3.70
CA TYR A 126 -0.50 15.88 2.24
C TYR A 126 0.67 16.53 1.49
N SER A 127 1.27 17.60 2.02
CA SER A 127 2.44 18.24 1.40
C SER A 127 3.64 17.30 1.38
N ILE A 128 3.89 16.57 2.48
CA ILE A 128 4.97 15.56 2.55
C ILE A 128 4.70 14.42 1.57
N LEU A 129 3.49 13.86 1.59
CA LEU A 129 3.11 12.76 0.69
C LEU A 129 3.19 13.19 -0.77
N ARG A 130 2.70 14.39 -1.10
CA ARG A 130 2.81 14.96 -2.44
C ARG A 130 4.26 15.01 -2.93
N LYS A 131 5.23 15.32 -2.03
CA LYS A 131 6.64 15.33 -2.41
C LYS A 131 7.13 13.98 -2.92
N LEU A 132 6.64 12.86 -2.37
CA LEU A 132 6.98 11.53 -2.88
C LEU A 132 6.41 11.29 -4.28
N HIS A 133 5.18 11.77 -4.50
CA HIS A 133 4.44 11.50 -5.73
C HIS A 133 4.67 12.53 -6.84
N SER A 134 5.30 13.70 -6.55
CA SER A 134 5.41 14.83 -7.51
C SER A 134 6.16 14.49 -8.79
N ASP A 135 7.16 13.62 -8.70
CA ASP A 135 8.01 13.23 -9.83
C ASP A 135 7.63 11.86 -10.40
N SER A 136 6.53 11.30 -9.92
CA SER A 136 6.00 10.03 -10.41
C SER A 136 5.32 10.22 -11.76
N GLU A 137 5.63 9.37 -12.74
CA GLU A 137 4.96 9.40 -14.04
C GLU A 137 3.46 9.16 -13.91
N ARG A 138 3.08 8.25 -13.00
CA ARG A 138 1.68 7.94 -12.66
C ARG A 138 1.57 7.63 -11.19
N VAL A 139 0.52 8.15 -10.58
CA VAL A 139 0.13 7.88 -9.19
C VAL A 139 -1.16 7.08 -9.20
N LEU A 140 -1.05 5.81 -8.85
CA LEU A 140 -2.18 4.90 -8.82
C LEU A 140 -3.02 5.15 -7.56
N VAL A 141 -4.31 5.37 -7.73
CA VAL A 141 -5.25 5.63 -6.63
C VAL A 141 -6.42 4.65 -6.65
N PRO A 142 -6.94 4.21 -5.48
CA PRO A 142 -7.89 3.09 -5.42
C PRO A 142 -9.32 3.44 -5.88
N SER A 143 -9.66 4.71 -6.04
CA SER A 143 -11.01 5.11 -6.42
C SER A 143 -11.08 6.53 -6.98
N VAL A 144 -12.16 6.83 -7.70
CA VAL A 144 -12.48 8.18 -8.19
C VAL A 144 -12.63 9.18 -7.03
N SER A 145 -13.22 8.75 -5.92
CA SER A 145 -13.34 9.59 -4.71
C SER A 145 -11.97 10.03 -4.19
N MET A 146 -11.00 9.09 -4.09
CA MET A 146 -9.64 9.40 -3.68
C MET A 146 -8.93 10.31 -4.69
N LEU A 147 -9.09 10.05 -5.98
CA LEU A 147 -8.56 10.91 -7.05
C LEU A 147 -9.03 12.36 -6.88
N ASN A 148 -10.34 12.56 -6.67
CA ASN A 148 -10.91 13.90 -6.48
C ASN A 148 -10.43 14.57 -5.20
N GLU A 149 -10.23 13.81 -4.13
CA GLU A 149 -9.65 14.32 -2.89
C GLU A 149 -8.21 14.78 -3.09
N LEU A 150 -7.36 13.95 -3.69
CA LEU A 150 -5.95 14.27 -3.91
C LEU A 150 -5.74 15.45 -4.87
N LYS A 151 -6.62 15.64 -5.85
CA LYS A 151 -6.62 16.83 -6.71
C LYS A 151 -6.74 18.14 -5.91
N LYS A 152 -7.56 18.15 -4.83
CA LYS A 152 -7.71 19.33 -3.93
C LYS A 152 -6.41 19.68 -3.21
N TYR A 153 -5.49 18.71 -3.07
CA TYR A 153 -4.16 18.90 -2.48
C TYR A 153 -3.05 19.00 -3.54
N ASN A 154 -3.40 19.32 -4.79
CA ASN A 154 -2.48 19.53 -5.91
C ASN A 154 -1.59 18.32 -6.26
N PHE A 155 -2.09 17.10 -6.08
CA PHE A 155 -1.46 15.91 -6.65
C PHE A 155 -1.71 15.88 -8.16
N LYS A 156 -0.68 15.44 -8.90
CA LYS A 156 -0.70 15.33 -10.37
C LYS A 156 -0.59 13.86 -10.80
N ASN A 157 -0.76 13.61 -12.08
CA ASN A 157 -0.57 12.30 -12.72
C ASN A 157 -1.39 11.16 -12.09
N LEU A 158 -2.55 11.48 -11.51
CA LEU A 158 -3.43 10.54 -10.83
C LEU A 158 -4.14 9.62 -11.83
N VAL A 159 -4.10 8.32 -11.59
CA VAL A 159 -4.78 7.30 -12.37
C VAL A 159 -5.56 6.38 -11.42
N VAL A 160 -6.84 6.16 -11.71
CA VAL A 160 -7.63 5.21 -10.93
C VAL A 160 -7.19 3.79 -11.25
N TRP A 161 -6.80 3.06 -10.22
CA TRP A 161 -6.48 1.64 -10.27
C TRP A 161 -7.36 0.88 -9.27
N ASN A 162 -8.46 0.36 -9.76
CA ASN A 162 -9.35 -0.47 -8.97
C ASN A 162 -8.66 -1.80 -8.65
N ARG A 163 -8.62 -2.13 -7.37
CA ARG A 163 -8.10 -3.43 -6.95
C ARG A 163 -9.07 -4.51 -7.43
N GLY A 164 -8.50 -5.59 -7.93
CA GLY A 164 -9.25 -6.79 -8.24
C GLY A 164 -9.61 -7.60 -6.98
N VAL A 165 -10.42 -8.61 -7.18
CA VAL A 165 -10.74 -9.64 -6.20
C VAL A 165 -10.51 -11.00 -6.84
N ASP A 166 -10.08 -11.97 -6.04
CA ASP A 166 -10.01 -13.36 -6.48
C ASP A 166 -11.42 -13.94 -6.60
N THR A 167 -11.91 -14.06 -7.84
CA THR A 167 -13.26 -14.53 -8.13
C THR A 167 -13.43 -16.04 -7.97
N GLU A 168 -12.35 -16.80 -7.91
CA GLU A 168 -12.41 -18.23 -7.60
C GLU A 168 -12.57 -18.44 -6.09
N LEU A 169 -11.83 -17.65 -5.30
CA LEU A 169 -11.95 -17.67 -3.84
C LEU A 169 -13.29 -17.06 -3.38
N PHE A 170 -13.63 -15.89 -3.87
CA PHE A 170 -14.86 -15.15 -3.54
C PHE A 170 -15.93 -15.42 -4.59
N ASN A 171 -16.50 -16.63 -4.58
CA ASN A 171 -17.48 -17.08 -5.54
C ASN A 171 -18.85 -17.21 -4.87
N PRO A 172 -19.92 -16.54 -5.38
CA PRO A 172 -21.27 -16.66 -4.84
C PRO A 172 -21.79 -18.08 -4.74
N ASN A 173 -21.35 -18.97 -5.65
CA ASN A 173 -21.76 -20.38 -5.67
C ASN A 173 -21.22 -21.20 -4.47
N LYS A 174 -20.25 -20.66 -3.75
CA LYS A 174 -19.71 -21.26 -2.50
C LYS A 174 -20.51 -20.86 -1.27
N ARG A 175 -21.53 -20.03 -1.43
CA ARG A 175 -22.39 -19.62 -0.32
C ARG A 175 -23.32 -20.77 0.06
N ASP A 176 -23.36 -21.08 1.35
CA ASP A 176 -24.42 -21.94 1.89
C ASP A 176 -25.75 -21.15 1.91
N THR A 177 -26.63 -21.48 0.97
CA THR A 177 -27.95 -20.86 0.83
C THR A 177 -29.00 -21.48 1.75
N ASN A 178 -28.68 -22.57 2.45
CA ASN A 178 -29.60 -23.27 3.33
C ASN A 178 -29.63 -22.69 4.75
N SER A 179 -28.68 -21.85 5.09
CA SER A 179 -28.67 -21.13 6.38
C SER A 179 -29.81 -20.11 6.43
N LYS A 180 -30.79 -20.35 7.29
CA LYS A 180 -31.88 -19.41 7.59
C LYS A 180 -31.43 -18.28 8.52
N ASP A 181 -30.28 -18.42 9.16
CA ASP A 181 -29.76 -17.47 10.12
C ASP A 181 -29.10 -16.27 9.41
N ARG A 182 -29.59 -15.09 9.72
CA ARG A 182 -28.92 -13.86 9.29
C ARG A 182 -27.72 -13.63 10.18
N GLN A 183 -26.53 -13.64 9.60
CA GLN A 183 -25.28 -13.34 10.30
C GLN A 183 -24.75 -11.98 9.88
N LEU A 184 -24.34 -11.17 10.86
CA LEU A 184 -23.53 -9.99 10.64
C LEU A 184 -22.09 -10.33 10.99
N THR A 185 -21.21 -10.24 10.00
CA THR A 185 -19.81 -10.60 10.18
C THR A 185 -18.92 -9.38 9.98
N TYR A 186 -18.07 -9.11 10.96
CA TYR A 186 -16.98 -8.15 10.82
C TYR A 186 -15.70 -8.88 10.40
N VAL A 187 -15.10 -8.43 9.31
CA VAL A 187 -13.80 -8.93 8.84
C VAL A 187 -12.80 -7.78 8.79
N GLY A 188 -11.80 -7.81 9.65
CA GLY A 188 -10.80 -6.75 9.71
C GLY A 188 -9.96 -6.77 10.97
N ARG A 189 -8.97 -5.86 11.03
CA ARG A 189 -8.17 -5.67 12.24
C ARG A 189 -9.01 -5.00 13.33
N VAL A 190 -8.76 -5.39 14.58
CA VAL A 190 -9.27 -4.65 15.74
C VAL A 190 -8.45 -3.38 15.88
N ALA A 191 -9.01 -2.24 15.48
CA ALA A 191 -8.34 -0.94 15.51
C ALA A 191 -9.36 0.19 15.64
N ILE A 192 -8.97 1.28 16.30
CA ILE A 192 -9.85 2.43 16.61
C ILE A 192 -10.49 2.98 15.33
N GLU A 193 -9.73 3.08 14.25
CA GLU A 193 -10.23 3.58 12.96
C GLU A 193 -11.27 2.68 12.28
N LYS A 194 -11.51 1.48 12.81
CA LYS A 194 -12.52 0.54 12.30
C LYS A 194 -13.87 0.66 13.00
N ASN A 195 -13.90 1.42 14.10
CA ASN A 195 -15.11 1.74 14.84
C ASN A 195 -15.99 0.50 15.16
N ILE A 196 -15.34 -0.56 15.66
CA ILE A 196 -15.98 -1.87 15.89
C ILE A 196 -17.10 -1.75 16.93
N GLU A 197 -16.98 -0.81 17.86
CA GLU A 197 -17.98 -0.54 18.87
C GLU A 197 -19.36 -0.24 18.27
N GLU A 198 -19.41 0.46 17.13
CA GLU A 198 -20.68 0.72 16.43
C GLU A 198 -21.26 -0.56 15.83
N PHE A 199 -20.42 -1.45 15.31
CA PHE A 199 -20.86 -2.76 14.85
C PHE A 199 -21.46 -3.58 15.99
N LEU A 200 -20.85 -3.55 17.17
CA LEU A 200 -21.33 -4.28 18.35
C LEU A 200 -22.66 -3.74 18.89
N LYS A 201 -22.95 -2.46 18.69
CA LYS A 201 -24.21 -1.81 19.12
C LYS A 201 -25.39 -2.14 18.21
N LEU A 202 -25.15 -2.68 17.01
CA LEU A 202 -26.24 -3.03 16.11
C LEU A 202 -27.19 -4.04 16.78
N LYS A 203 -28.48 -3.72 16.75
CA LYS A 203 -29.56 -4.57 17.27
C LYS A 203 -30.40 -5.10 16.11
N GLY A 204 -30.88 -6.31 16.20
CA GLY A 204 -31.73 -6.93 15.18
C GLY A 204 -31.78 -8.45 15.31
N ASN A 205 -32.60 -9.09 14.48
CA ASN A 205 -32.74 -10.56 14.41
C ASN A 205 -31.59 -11.16 13.57
N TYR A 206 -30.36 -11.12 14.12
CA TYR A 206 -29.18 -11.73 13.49
C TYR A 206 -28.14 -12.13 14.56
N ASN A 207 -27.35 -13.13 14.27
CA ASN A 207 -26.20 -13.53 15.07
C ASN A 207 -24.97 -12.66 14.68
N LYS A 208 -24.13 -12.27 15.67
CA LYS A 208 -22.90 -11.51 15.47
C LYS A 208 -21.70 -12.38 15.61
#